data_d227473140488f5f546e1a3ad9b58780
#
_entry.id   d227473140488f5f546e1a3ad9b58780
#
_cell.length_a   1.000
_cell.length_b   1.000
_cell.length_c   1.000
_cell.angle_alpha   90.00
_cell.angle_beta   90.00
_cell.angle_gamma   90.00
#
_symmetry.space_group_name_H-M   'P 1'
#
loop_
_entity.id
_entity.type
_entity.pdbx_description
1 polymer ?
#
loop_
_entity_poly.entity_id
_entity_poly.type
_entity_poly.pdbx_seq_one_letter_code
_entity_poly.pdbx_strand_id
1 'polypeptide(L)'
;SIYSPSLKQEVSYSIILPEGYEHSETEYPVLYMFHGIGGDYTSWLEYGNVARVMDKMIKEGKIQPFIMVIPDGYLSYYSDTYDGSSLYETFFIKELVPYIDNNYRTRKDINGRSIIGFSMGGFGALSVSLRNRHLFGSVVALSPSIRTEKQYMEEGPQKGWDNQWGRIFGGVGKNGNQRLTSYYKQHSPYHILSTLRNSDLKGFGIMLDIGDKEGTLCESNEELHRLLLERQIPHEWEVRSGGHDFACWNTALPKAFRFINEYFNGKRSGNSESSLPNETPFIQTANATVYYPEQAQGSTRKYPIIYVQGEINEQQQKVLVSQFHQMVDENKTWPAVLCFVKANTDLSETISDIEKQLSGIRGSQRMRALITLGDNIKEGIEAIQRENLFTGIVCVNAIGNENDAQNLIKAVNSYKRYPRCWIEILPESKEYGFSSNIHILLKESDLEHEFRSRKCKEANVFTYWEDWILYLNNRIHV
;
A
#
# COMPACT_ATOMS: atom_id res chain seq x y z
N SER A 1 -13.52 -26.10 -13.49
CA SER A 1 -13.73 -26.72 -12.17
C SER A 1 -12.78 -27.87 -11.91
N ILE A 2 -12.66 -28.24 -10.66
CA ILE A 2 -11.93 -29.43 -10.20
C ILE A 2 -12.80 -30.17 -9.16
N TYR A 3 -12.93 -31.47 -9.29
CA TYR A 3 -13.55 -32.27 -8.24
C TYR A 3 -12.64 -32.37 -7.03
N SER A 4 -13.16 -32.00 -5.87
CA SER A 4 -12.42 -32.05 -4.60
C SER A 4 -12.88 -33.22 -3.74
N PRO A 5 -12.01 -34.21 -3.48
CA PRO A 5 -12.26 -35.24 -2.48
C PRO A 5 -12.45 -34.68 -1.06
N SER A 6 -11.70 -33.63 -0.69
CA SER A 6 -11.79 -32.98 0.63
C SER A 6 -13.12 -32.25 0.85
N LEU A 7 -13.67 -31.63 -0.19
CA LEU A 7 -14.96 -30.93 -0.16
C LEU A 7 -16.12 -31.76 -0.67
N LYS A 8 -15.87 -32.93 -1.30
CA LYS A 8 -16.84 -33.87 -1.88
C LYS A 8 -17.76 -33.23 -2.93
N GLN A 9 -17.21 -32.27 -3.67
CA GLN A 9 -17.94 -31.56 -4.72
C GLN A 9 -17.00 -31.00 -5.77
N GLU A 10 -17.57 -30.56 -6.89
CA GLU A 10 -16.88 -29.71 -7.87
C GLU A 10 -16.65 -28.33 -7.29
N VAL A 11 -15.43 -27.82 -7.44
CA VAL A 11 -15.07 -26.46 -7.07
C VAL A 11 -14.71 -25.67 -8.32
N SER A 12 -15.42 -24.59 -8.56
CA SER A 12 -15.16 -23.71 -9.69
C SER A 12 -13.97 -22.78 -9.39
N TYR A 13 -13.23 -22.44 -10.42
CA TYR A 13 -12.20 -21.42 -10.36
C TYR A 13 -12.10 -20.70 -11.71
N SER A 14 -11.68 -19.44 -11.69
CA SER A 14 -11.22 -18.71 -12.87
C SER A 14 -9.71 -18.77 -12.97
N ILE A 15 -9.18 -18.79 -14.19
CA ILE A 15 -7.76 -18.69 -14.45
C ILE A 15 -7.52 -17.64 -15.55
N ILE A 16 -6.51 -16.78 -15.34
CA ILE A 16 -6.07 -15.79 -16.31
C ILE A 16 -4.62 -16.12 -16.66
N LEU A 17 -4.40 -16.43 -17.93
CA LEU A 17 -3.08 -16.69 -18.48
C LEU A 17 -2.53 -15.39 -19.09
N PRO A 18 -1.24 -15.11 -18.95
CA PRO A 18 -0.64 -13.92 -19.55
C PRO A 18 -0.65 -13.98 -21.08
N GLU A 19 -0.65 -12.80 -21.72
CA GLU A 19 -0.59 -12.71 -23.18
C GLU A 19 0.62 -13.51 -23.72
N GLY A 20 0.40 -14.29 -24.77
CA GLY A 20 1.45 -15.13 -25.38
C GLY A 20 1.71 -16.47 -24.66
N TYR A 21 0.98 -16.80 -23.60
CA TYR A 21 1.17 -18.06 -22.86
C TYR A 21 1.19 -19.29 -23.79
N GLU A 22 0.26 -19.43 -24.74
CA GLU A 22 0.16 -20.58 -25.65
C GLU A 22 1.39 -20.78 -26.56
N HIS A 23 2.17 -19.72 -26.76
CA HIS A 23 3.36 -19.70 -27.65
C HIS A 23 4.67 -19.66 -26.87
N SER A 24 4.64 -19.85 -25.56
CA SER A 24 5.80 -19.77 -24.68
C SER A 24 6.02 -21.07 -23.92
N GLU A 25 7.26 -21.49 -23.76
CA GLU A 25 7.66 -22.58 -22.87
C GLU A 25 8.05 -22.09 -21.46
N THR A 26 7.85 -20.80 -21.18
CA THR A 26 8.22 -20.18 -19.91
C THR A 26 7.36 -20.70 -18.77
N GLU A 27 7.96 -20.97 -17.62
CA GLU A 27 7.26 -21.19 -16.37
C GLU A 27 6.96 -19.84 -15.70
N TYR A 28 5.68 -19.63 -15.35
CA TYR A 28 5.20 -18.36 -14.80
C TYR A 28 4.95 -18.45 -13.31
N PRO A 29 5.17 -17.38 -12.53
CA PRO A 29 4.67 -17.30 -11.17
C PRO A 29 3.14 -17.37 -11.14
N VAL A 30 2.59 -17.79 -10.00
CA VAL A 30 1.14 -17.91 -9.80
C VAL A 30 0.69 -17.02 -8.65
N LEU A 31 -0.30 -16.18 -8.93
CA LEU A 31 -1.02 -15.38 -7.95
C LEU A 31 -2.39 -16.02 -7.68
N TYR A 32 -2.59 -16.54 -6.47
CA TYR A 32 -3.89 -17.01 -6.02
C TYR A 32 -4.67 -15.81 -5.44
N MET A 33 -5.94 -15.65 -5.86
CA MET A 33 -6.74 -14.46 -5.53
C MET A 33 -8.02 -14.88 -4.81
N PHE A 34 -8.14 -14.53 -3.55
CA PHE A 34 -9.25 -14.89 -2.67
C PHE A 34 -10.30 -13.79 -2.61
N HIS A 35 -11.57 -14.15 -2.80
CA HIS A 35 -12.70 -13.21 -2.77
C HIS A 35 -13.29 -13.05 -1.35
N GLY A 36 -14.11 -12.03 -1.16
CA GLY A 36 -14.83 -11.74 0.10
C GLY A 36 -16.13 -12.53 0.26
N ILE A 37 -16.83 -12.30 1.38
CA ILE A 37 -18.15 -12.91 1.63
C ILE A 37 -19.13 -12.48 0.54
N GLY A 38 -19.91 -13.44 0.03
CA GLY A 38 -20.91 -13.21 -1.01
C GLY A 38 -20.35 -13.08 -2.42
N GLY A 39 -19.02 -13.16 -2.57
CA GLY A 39 -18.36 -13.28 -3.86
C GLY A 39 -18.17 -14.74 -4.30
N ASP A 40 -17.57 -14.90 -5.47
CA ASP A 40 -17.21 -16.19 -6.07
C ASP A 40 -15.95 -16.05 -6.93
N TYR A 41 -15.64 -17.08 -7.70
CA TYR A 41 -14.49 -17.14 -8.61
C TYR A 41 -14.53 -16.14 -9.78
N THR A 42 -15.61 -15.37 -9.97
CA THR A 42 -15.74 -14.31 -11.00
C THR A 42 -15.51 -12.92 -10.45
N SER A 43 -15.61 -12.71 -9.14
CA SER A 43 -15.65 -11.40 -8.49
C SER A 43 -14.46 -10.49 -8.84
N TRP A 44 -13.25 -11.04 -8.88
CA TRP A 44 -12.07 -10.28 -9.25
C TRP A 44 -12.04 -9.87 -10.73
N LEU A 45 -12.69 -10.65 -11.60
CA LEU A 45 -12.83 -10.34 -13.02
C LEU A 45 -13.88 -9.27 -13.26
N GLU A 46 -15.06 -9.44 -12.67
CA GLU A 46 -16.22 -8.57 -12.91
C GLU A 46 -16.07 -7.19 -12.29
N TYR A 47 -15.58 -7.15 -11.06
CA TYR A 47 -15.50 -5.88 -10.29
C TYR A 47 -14.06 -5.36 -10.16
N GLY A 48 -13.06 -6.24 -10.17
CA GLY A 48 -11.66 -5.90 -9.96
C GLY A 48 -10.92 -5.49 -11.23
N ASN A 49 -11.42 -5.82 -12.43
CA ASN A 49 -10.74 -5.57 -13.70
C ASN A 49 -9.29 -6.09 -13.73
N VAL A 50 -8.99 -7.14 -12.97
CA VAL A 50 -7.60 -7.55 -12.69
C VAL A 50 -6.80 -7.93 -13.93
N ALA A 51 -7.44 -8.57 -14.93
CA ALA A 51 -6.79 -8.89 -16.19
C ALA A 51 -6.28 -7.63 -16.92
N ARG A 52 -7.13 -6.60 -17.02
CA ARG A 52 -6.77 -5.32 -17.65
C ARG A 52 -5.66 -4.60 -16.90
N VAL A 53 -5.69 -4.61 -15.57
CA VAL A 53 -4.63 -4.00 -14.74
C VAL A 53 -3.32 -4.74 -14.97
N MET A 54 -3.32 -6.06 -14.94
CA MET A 54 -2.15 -6.89 -15.21
C MET A 54 -1.57 -6.60 -16.59
N ASP A 55 -2.37 -6.70 -17.65
CA ASP A 55 -1.93 -6.49 -19.03
C ASP A 55 -1.32 -5.10 -19.24
N LYS A 56 -1.96 -4.07 -18.67
CA LYS A 56 -1.43 -2.72 -18.70
C LYS A 56 -0.05 -2.63 -18.05
N MET A 57 0.09 -3.19 -16.85
CA MET A 57 1.34 -3.11 -16.09
C MET A 57 2.47 -3.94 -16.74
N ILE A 58 2.14 -5.07 -17.38
CA ILE A 58 3.11 -5.86 -18.15
C ILE A 58 3.59 -5.06 -19.37
N LYS A 59 2.67 -4.45 -20.14
CA LYS A 59 2.99 -3.62 -21.31
C LYS A 59 3.83 -2.39 -20.95
N GLU A 60 3.64 -1.86 -19.75
CA GLU A 60 4.43 -0.75 -19.20
C GLU A 60 5.76 -1.21 -18.58
N GLY A 61 6.10 -2.50 -18.60
CA GLY A 61 7.32 -3.05 -18.01
C GLY A 61 7.40 -2.97 -16.49
N LYS A 62 6.28 -2.72 -15.80
CA LYS A 62 6.22 -2.55 -14.34
C LYS A 62 6.20 -3.87 -13.57
N ILE A 63 5.72 -4.93 -14.20
CA ILE A 63 5.67 -6.29 -13.65
C ILE A 63 5.99 -7.31 -14.74
N GLN A 64 6.49 -8.48 -14.32
CA GLN A 64 6.60 -9.64 -15.20
C GLN A 64 5.23 -10.30 -15.41
N PRO A 65 5.03 -11.08 -16.49
CA PRO A 65 3.85 -11.91 -16.65
C PRO A 65 3.73 -12.96 -15.54
N PHE A 66 2.50 -13.22 -15.07
CA PHE A 66 2.18 -14.28 -14.12
C PHE A 66 0.77 -14.84 -14.37
N ILE A 67 0.49 -16.01 -13.84
CA ILE A 67 -0.82 -16.66 -13.89
C ILE A 67 -1.64 -16.19 -12.69
N MET A 68 -2.93 -15.85 -12.90
CA MET A 68 -3.86 -15.62 -11.80
C MET A 68 -4.84 -16.78 -11.67
N VAL A 69 -5.08 -17.26 -10.46
CA VAL A 69 -6.04 -18.32 -10.14
C VAL A 69 -7.00 -17.82 -9.07
N ILE A 70 -8.28 -17.83 -9.37
CA ILE A 70 -9.34 -17.31 -8.50
C ILE A 70 -10.29 -18.46 -8.15
N PRO A 71 -10.07 -19.18 -7.03
CA PRO A 71 -10.97 -20.26 -6.61
C PRO A 71 -12.23 -19.71 -5.96
N ASP A 72 -13.33 -20.47 -6.08
CA ASP A 72 -14.52 -20.23 -5.26
C ASP A 72 -14.22 -20.58 -3.79
N GLY A 73 -14.29 -19.56 -2.92
CA GLY A 73 -13.99 -19.69 -1.49
C GLY A 73 -15.21 -19.98 -0.63
N TYR A 74 -16.41 -19.95 -1.19
CA TYR A 74 -17.67 -20.06 -0.46
C TYR A 74 -17.68 -19.13 0.80
N LEU A 75 -18.37 -19.55 1.87
CA LEU A 75 -18.27 -18.94 3.20
C LEU A 75 -17.38 -19.81 4.09
N SER A 76 -16.08 -19.90 3.78
CA SER A 76 -15.13 -20.80 4.44
C SER A 76 -14.02 -20.08 5.23
N TYR A 77 -13.82 -18.77 5.02
CA TYR A 77 -12.60 -18.08 5.47
C TYR A 77 -11.32 -18.79 4.99
N TYR A 78 -11.44 -19.60 3.92
CA TYR A 78 -10.37 -20.40 3.33
C TYR A 78 -9.70 -21.38 4.33
N SER A 79 -10.46 -21.81 5.34
CA SER A 79 -10.03 -22.66 6.43
C SER A 79 -10.80 -23.98 6.43
N ASP A 80 -10.18 -25.01 6.94
CA ASP A 80 -10.90 -26.22 7.32
C ASP A 80 -11.85 -25.89 8.48
N THR A 81 -13.02 -26.48 8.54
CA THR A 81 -13.93 -26.28 9.67
C THR A 81 -13.45 -27.06 10.90
N TYR A 82 -13.73 -26.52 12.09
CA TYR A 82 -13.38 -27.11 13.37
C TYR A 82 -13.84 -28.58 13.53
N ASP A 83 -15.02 -28.91 12.98
CA ASP A 83 -15.60 -30.25 13.04
C ASP A 83 -15.19 -31.17 11.86
N GLY A 84 -14.37 -30.65 10.95
CA GLY A 84 -13.92 -31.39 9.76
C GLY A 84 -15.03 -31.61 8.71
N SER A 85 -16.16 -30.91 8.82
CA SER A 85 -17.27 -31.06 7.86
C SER A 85 -16.97 -30.44 6.48
N SER A 86 -16.03 -29.50 6.40
CA SER A 86 -15.55 -28.88 5.19
C SER A 86 -14.05 -28.63 5.30
N LEU A 87 -13.24 -29.18 4.41
CA LEU A 87 -11.79 -29.13 4.47
C LEU A 87 -11.23 -28.20 3.39
N TYR A 88 -11.52 -26.90 3.48
CA TYR A 88 -11.20 -25.95 2.41
C TYR A 88 -9.69 -25.67 2.30
N GLU A 89 -8.99 -25.43 3.39
CA GLU A 89 -7.52 -25.22 3.36
C GLU A 89 -6.81 -26.47 2.83
N THR A 90 -7.28 -27.65 3.25
CA THR A 90 -6.79 -28.93 2.73
C THR A 90 -7.00 -29.05 1.22
N PHE A 91 -8.18 -28.73 0.72
CA PHE A 91 -8.46 -28.66 -0.72
C PHE A 91 -7.49 -27.70 -1.42
N PHE A 92 -7.39 -26.49 -0.94
CA PHE A 92 -6.56 -25.47 -1.58
C PHE A 92 -5.08 -25.89 -1.67
N ILE A 93 -4.51 -26.35 -0.56
CA ILE A 93 -3.08 -26.70 -0.48
C ILE A 93 -2.74 -28.03 -1.12
N LYS A 94 -3.59 -29.07 -0.92
CA LYS A 94 -3.25 -30.44 -1.33
C LYS A 94 -3.86 -30.86 -2.66
N GLU A 95 -4.86 -30.14 -3.14
CA GLU A 95 -5.56 -30.50 -4.37
C GLU A 95 -5.43 -29.40 -5.43
N LEU A 96 -5.85 -28.15 -5.15
CA LEU A 96 -5.87 -27.10 -6.15
C LEU A 96 -4.45 -26.64 -6.55
N VAL A 97 -3.57 -26.33 -5.59
CA VAL A 97 -2.20 -25.89 -5.91
C VAL A 97 -1.46 -26.95 -6.74
N PRO A 98 -1.42 -28.24 -6.37
CA PRO A 98 -0.81 -29.28 -7.20
C PRO A 98 -1.51 -29.47 -8.56
N TYR A 99 -2.83 -29.33 -8.61
CA TYR A 99 -3.57 -29.42 -9.87
C TYR A 99 -3.13 -28.32 -10.85
N ILE A 100 -3.01 -27.07 -10.37
CA ILE A 100 -2.53 -25.94 -11.19
C ILE A 100 -1.10 -26.20 -11.66
N ASP A 101 -0.24 -26.67 -10.77
CA ASP A 101 1.16 -26.99 -11.09
C ASP A 101 1.33 -28.12 -12.12
N ASN A 102 0.37 -29.03 -12.18
CA ASN A 102 0.41 -30.16 -13.12
C ASN A 102 -0.23 -29.85 -14.49
N ASN A 103 -1.10 -28.85 -14.56
CA ASN A 103 -1.85 -28.54 -15.78
C ASN A 103 -1.36 -27.26 -16.46
N TYR A 104 -0.55 -26.44 -15.78
CA TYR A 104 -0.04 -25.16 -16.31
C TYR A 104 1.46 -25.05 -16.08
N ARG A 105 2.13 -24.23 -16.89
CA ARG A 105 3.57 -23.94 -16.76
C ARG A 105 3.80 -22.98 -15.62
N THR A 106 3.96 -23.52 -14.42
CA THR A 106 4.10 -22.75 -13.17
C THR A 106 5.49 -22.88 -12.58
N ARG A 107 5.97 -21.79 -11.99
CA ARG A 107 7.14 -21.83 -11.11
C ARG A 107 6.75 -22.43 -9.77
N LYS A 108 7.38 -23.55 -9.41
CA LYS A 108 7.01 -24.38 -8.24
C LYS A 108 7.79 -24.01 -6.97
N ASP A 109 8.71 -23.05 -7.06
CA ASP A 109 9.47 -22.57 -5.92
C ASP A 109 8.65 -21.57 -5.05
N ILE A 110 9.14 -21.29 -3.85
CA ILE A 110 8.49 -20.37 -2.91
C ILE A 110 8.30 -18.96 -3.48
N ASN A 111 9.24 -18.46 -4.29
CA ASN A 111 9.13 -17.15 -4.95
C ASN A 111 8.20 -17.19 -6.16
N GLY A 112 7.81 -18.37 -6.61
CA GLY A 112 6.85 -18.58 -7.69
C GLY A 112 5.38 -18.49 -7.26
N ARG A 113 5.06 -18.28 -5.97
CA ARG A 113 3.67 -18.26 -5.49
C ARG A 113 3.42 -17.15 -4.50
N SER A 114 2.27 -16.47 -4.68
CA SER A 114 1.73 -15.47 -3.75
C SER A 114 0.22 -15.62 -3.61
N ILE A 115 -0.32 -15.08 -2.52
CA ILE A 115 -1.77 -14.98 -2.31
C ILE A 115 -2.14 -13.51 -2.14
N ILE A 116 -3.23 -13.08 -2.77
CA ILE A 116 -3.91 -11.81 -2.52
C ILE A 116 -5.37 -12.08 -2.18
N GLY A 117 -5.96 -11.34 -1.27
CA GLY A 117 -7.38 -11.46 -0.99
C GLY A 117 -7.96 -10.18 -0.39
N PHE A 118 -9.28 -10.00 -0.54
CA PHE A 118 -10.00 -8.90 0.10
C PHE A 118 -11.03 -9.44 1.11
N SER A 119 -11.28 -8.67 2.19
CA SER A 119 -12.29 -8.97 3.21
C SER A 119 -12.07 -10.38 3.83
N MET A 120 -13.03 -11.29 3.72
CA MET A 120 -12.90 -12.70 4.09
C MET A 120 -11.67 -13.33 3.39
N GLY A 121 -11.47 -13.02 2.11
CA GLY A 121 -10.31 -13.48 1.36
C GLY A 121 -9.00 -12.91 1.87
N GLY A 122 -9.01 -11.68 2.39
CA GLY A 122 -7.84 -11.08 3.04
C GLY A 122 -7.45 -11.81 4.34
N PHE A 123 -8.44 -12.17 5.15
CA PHE A 123 -8.22 -13.05 6.30
C PHE A 123 -7.64 -14.40 5.87
N GLY A 124 -8.29 -15.05 4.88
CA GLY A 124 -7.85 -16.34 4.35
C GLY A 124 -6.45 -16.28 3.75
N ALA A 125 -6.14 -15.22 2.98
CA ALA A 125 -4.82 -15.02 2.39
C ALA A 125 -3.72 -14.99 3.47
N LEU A 126 -3.92 -14.22 4.53
CA LEU A 126 -3.00 -14.16 5.66
C LEU A 126 -2.91 -15.50 6.39
N SER A 127 -4.05 -16.08 6.79
CA SER A 127 -4.09 -17.34 7.54
C SER A 127 -3.40 -18.47 6.78
N VAL A 128 -3.82 -18.71 5.53
CA VAL A 128 -3.31 -19.81 4.70
C VAL A 128 -1.82 -19.62 4.39
N SER A 129 -1.39 -18.42 3.97
CA SER A 129 0.01 -18.19 3.60
C SER A 129 0.94 -18.26 4.81
N LEU A 130 0.54 -17.70 5.95
CA LEU A 130 1.33 -17.75 7.19
C LEU A 130 1.48 -19.18 7.73
N ARG A 131 0.47 -20.03 7.58
CA ARG A 131 0.52 -21.43 7.98
C ARG A 131 1.32 -22.29 7.00
N ASN A 132 1.37 -21.89 5.73
CA ASN A 132 2.01 -22.63 4.63
C ASN A 132 3.15 -21.84 3.99
N ARG A 133 3.97 -21.13 4.80
CA ARG A 133 5.06 -20.26 4.35
C ARG A 133 6.10 -20.93 3.44
N HIS A 134 6.21 -22.25 3.51
CA HIS A 134 7.09 -23.03 2.63
C HIS A 134 6.60 -23.09 1.17
N LEU A 135 5.37 -22.70 0.91
CA LEU A 135 4.76 -22.69 -0.44
C LEU A 135 4.65 -21.29 -1.04
N PHE A 136 4.57 -20.24 -0.21
CA PHE A 136 4.28 -18.87 -0.66
C PHE A 136 5.36 -17.90 -0.21
N GLY A 137 5.82 -17.03 -1.12
CA GLY A 137 6.83 -15.99 -0.85
C GLY A 137 6.27 -14.71 -0.29
N SER A 138 4.99 -14.40 -0.58
CA SER A 138 4.35 -13.18 -0.10
C SER A 138 2.84 -13.29 -0.01
N VAL A 139 2.24 -12.34 0.72
CA VAL A 139 0.80 -12.18 0.86
C VAL A 139 0.42 -10.70 0.81
N VAL A 140 -0.70 -10.42 0.14
CA VAL A 140 -1.37 -9.12 0.15
C VAL A 140 -2.77 -9.29 0.71
N ALA A 141 -3.13 -8.53 1.72
CA ALA A 141 -4.45 -8.54 2.31
C ALA A 141 -5.09 -7.15 2.21
N LEU A 142 -6.16 -7.08 1.41
CA LEU A 142 -6.94 -5.86 1.23
C LEU A 142 -8.15 -5.90 2.16
N SER A 143 -8.26 -4.91 3.05
CA SER A 143 -9.34 -4.83 4.04
C SER A 143 -9.63 -6.17 4.73
N PRO A 144 -8.62 -6.90 5.23
CA PRO A 144 -8.85 -8.24 5.75
C PRO A 144 -9.84 -8.23 6.91
N SER A 145 -10.78 -9.19 6.87
CA SER A 145 -11.84 -9.34 7.86
C SER A 145 -11.31 -9.91 9.19
N ILE A 146 -10.30 -9.27 9.75
CA ILE A 146 -9.77 -9.58 11.09
C ILE A 146 -10.63 -8.92 12.16
N ARG A 147 -10.53 -9.45 13.39
CA ARG A 147 -11.17 -8.88 14.57
C ARG A 147 -10.14 -8.78 15.68
N THR A 148 -10.21 -7.73 16.49
CA THR A 148 -9.58 -7.75 17.83
C THR A 148 -10.24 -8.83 18.67
N GLU A 149 -9.57 -9.33 19.72
CA GLU A 149 -10.21 -10.32 20.62
C GLU A 149 -11.54 -9.80 21.16
N LYS A 150 -11.60 -8.52 21.53
CA LYS A 150 -12.82 -7.87 22.02
C LYS A 150 -13.93 -7.90 20.97
N GLN A 151 -13.66 -7.46 19.76
CA GLN A 151 -14.63 -7.47 18.66
C GLN A 151 -15.15 -8.89 18.40
N TYR A 152 -14.25 -9.89 18.35
CA TYR A 152 -14.61 -11.28 18.11
C TYR A 152 -15.51 -11.87 19.21
N MET A 153 -15.23 -11.53 20.47
CA MET A 153 -16.03 -11.96 21.62
C MET A 153 -17.43 -11.31 21.65
N GLU A 154 -17.52 -10.04 21.23
CA GLU A 154 -18.72 -9.22 21.34
C GLU A 154 -19.53 -9.17 20.04
N GLU A 155 -19.03 -9.69 18.92
CA GLU A 155 -19.71 -9.64 17.62
C GLU A 155 -21.10 -10.30 17.71
N GLY A 156 -22.12 -9.57 17.34
CA GLY A 156 -23.52 -10.03 17.45
C GLY A 156 -24.29 -9.83 16.15
N PRO A 157 -25.49 -10.34 16.03
CA PRO A 157 -26.21 -11.23 16.94
C PRO A 157 -25.68 -12.70 16.91
N GLN A 158 -25.97 -13.46 17.98
CA GLN A 158 -25.47 -14.85 18.17
C GLN A 158 -25.65 -15.74 16.95
N LYS A 159 -26.82 -15.74 16.32
CA LYS A 159 -27.09 -16.57 15.13
C LYS A 159 -26.18 -16.20 13.96
N GLY A 160 -25.87 -14.92 13.76
CA GLY A 160 -24.94 -14.45 12.74
C GLY A 160 -23.53 -14.94 13.03
N TRP A 161 -23.08 -14.76 14.28
CA TRP A 161 -21.78 -15.22 14.73
C TRP A 161 -21.62 -16.73 14.60
N ASP A 162 -22.61 -17.51 15.04
CA ASP A 162 -22.60 -18.99 14.93
C ASP A 162 -22.47 -19.45 13.48
N ASN A 163 -23.19 -18.82 12.54
CA ASN A 163 -23.18 -19.18 11.13
C ASN A 163 -21.87 -18.78 10.42
N GLN A 164 -21.26 -17.70 10.81
CA GLN A 164 -20.04 -17.16 10.16
C GLN A 164 -18.78 -17.70 10.81
N TRP A 165 -18.60 -17.47 12.13
CA TRP A 165 -17.39 -17.76 12.85
C TRP A 165 -17.45 -19.10 13.60
N GLY A 166 -18.51 -19.29 14.37
CA GLY A 166 -18.66 -20.44 15.26
C GLY A 166 -18.67 -21.77 14.51
N ARG A 167 -19.32 -21.83 13.35
CA ARG A 167 -19.34 -23.00 12.47
C ARG A 167 -17.95 -23.34 11.94
N ILE A 168 -17.14 -22.36 11.61
CA ILE A 168 -15.81 -22.57 11.02
C ILE A 168 -14.78 -22.84 12.11
N PHE A 169 -14.73 -21.98 13.12
CA PHE A 169 -13.65 -21.99 14.11
C PHE A 169 -14.03 -22.61 15.47
N GLY A 170 -15.25 -23.15 15.58
CA GLY A 170 -15.77 -23.70 16.82
C GLY A 170 -16.38 -22.64 17.73
N GLY A 171 -17.11 -23.09 18.75
CA GLY A 171 -17.75 -22.20 19.72
C GLY A 171 -19.20 -21.84 19.41
N VAL A 172 -19.89 -22.58 18.54
CA VAL A 172 -21.34 -22.44 18.30
C VAL A 172 -22.11 -22.42 19.62
N GLY A 173 -23.01 -21.44 19.78
CA GLY A 173 -23.77 -21.22 21.01
C GLY A 173 -22.97 -20.63 22.17
N LYS A 174 -21.67 -20.30 21.99
CA LYS A 174 -20.80 -19.72 23.02
C LYS A 174 -20.81 -18.19 22.98
N ASN A 175 -20.49 -17.59 24.13
CA ASN A 175 -20.41 -16.13 24.29
C ASN A 175 -19.09 -15.71 24.94
N GLY A 176 -18.70 -14.44 24.73
CA GLY A 176 -17.53 -13.85 25.34
C GLY A 176 -16.26 -14.68 25.12
N ASN A 177 -15.45 -14.85 26.17
CA ASN A 177 -14.17 -15.57 26.09
C ASN A 177 -14.28 -17.01 25.58
N GLN A 178 -15.43 -17.65 25.68
CA GLN A 178 -15.61 -19.02 25.18
C GLN A 178 -15.60 -19.12 23.65
N ARG A 179 -15.76 -17.97 22.96
CA ARG A 179 -15.60 -17.87 21.50
C ARG A 179 -14.16 -17.96 21.05
N LEU A 180 -13.20 -17.56 21.89
CA LEU A 180 -11.75 -17.61 21.61
C LEU A 180 -11.21 -19.03 21.74
N THR A 181 -11.70 -19.93 20.89
CA THR A 181 -11.26 -21.31 20.87
C THR A 181 -9.77 -21.42 20.49
N SER A 182 -9.10 -22.53 20.89
CA SER A 182 -7.73 -22.80 20.44
C SER A 182 -7.67 -22.94 18.92
N TYR A 183 -8.71 -23.48 18.29
CA TYR A 183 -8.80 -23.60 16.86
C TYR A 183 -8.87 -22.25 16.15
N TYR A 184 -9.69 -21.31 16.64
CA TYR A 184 -9.69 -19.93 16.15
C TYR A 184 -8.30 -19.29 16.24
N LYS A 185 -7.65 -19.40 17.39
CA LYS A 185 -6.30 -18.82 17.61
C LYS A 185 -5.24 -19.39 16.67
N GLN A 186 -5.36 -20.66 16.26
CA GLN A 186 -4.47 -21.29 15.29
C GLN A 186 -4.68 -20.79 13.86
N HIS A 187 -5.83 -20.17 13.54
CA HIS A 187 -6.20 -19.68 12.21
C HIS A 187 -6.26 -18.15 12.12
N SER A 188 -6.42 -17.45 13.23
CA SER A 188 -6.45 -15.99 13.26
C SER A 188 -5.08 -15.40 12.91
N PRO A 189 -4.98 -14.54 11.88
CA PRO A 189 -3.72 -13.91 11.50
C PRO A 189 -3.01 -13.20 12.65
N TYR A 190 -3.77 -12.49 13.49
CA TYR A 190 -3.25 -11.82 14.68
C TYR A 190 -2.52 -12.80 15.62
N HIS A 191 -3.19 -13.92 15.98
CA HIS A 191 -2.63 -14.90 16.88
C HIS A 191 -1.46 -15.66 16.26
N ILE A 192 -1.53 -16.01 14.98
CA ILE A 192 -0.42 -16.64 14.26
C ILE A 192 0.79 -15.72 14.31
N LEU A 193 0.62 -14.46 13.91
CA LEU A 193 1.72 -13.47 13.90
C LEU A 193 2.22 -13.14 15.30
N SER A 194 1.40 -13.23 16.35
CA SER A 194 1.84 -13.03 17.74
C SER A 194 2.76 -14.14 18.25
N THR A 195 2.72 -15.32 17.68
CA THR A 195 3.44 -16.52 18.16
C THR A 195 4.62 -16.95 17.28
N LEU A 196 4.62 -16.60 15.99
CA LEU A 196 5.70 -16.94 15.06
C LEU A 196 7.01 -16.25 15.47
N ARG A 197 8.14 -16.94 15.32
CA ARG A 197 9.46 -16.31 15.48
C ARG A 197 9.76 -15.44 14.26
N ASN A 198 10.47 -14.33 14.44
CA ASN A 198 10.88 -13.46 13.32
C ASN A 198 11.72 -14.23 12.28
N SER A 199 12.51 -15.21 12.70
CA SER A 199 13.26 -16.10 11.80
C SER A 199 12.37 -16.89 10.85
N ASP A 200 11.14 -17.22 11.27
CA ASP A 200 10.18 -18.00 10.47
C ASP A 200 9.54 -17.15 9.37
N LEU A 201 9.67 -15.82 9.46
CA LEU A 201 9.15 -14.83 8.49
C LEU A 201 10.28 -14.22 7.63
N LYS A 202 11.52 -14.67 7.79
CA LYS A 202 12.63 -14.12 7.00
C LYS A 202 12.41 -14.34 5.50
N GLY A 203 12.38 -13.24 4.75
CA GLY A 203 12.14 -13.26 3.30
C GLY A 203 10.67 -13.35 2.89
N PHE A 204 9.74 -13.58 3.83
CA PHE A 204 8.31 -13.61 3.56
C PHE A 204 7.74 -12.18 3.51
N GLY A 205 7.01 -11.86 2.44
CA GLY A 205 6.41 -10.55 2.23
C GLY A 205 5.00 -10.44 2.79
N ILE A 206 4.73 -9.36 3.52
CA ILE A 206 3.39 -9.04 4.04
C ILE A 206 3.04 -7.62 3.60
N MET A 207 1.90 -7.46 2.92
CA MET A 207 1.30 -6.17 2.64
C MET A 207 -0.14 -6.16 3.14
N LEU A 208 -0.47 -5.15 3.94
CA LEU A 208 -1.81 -4.88 4.45
C LEU A 208 -2.29 -3.55 3.86
N ASP A 209 -3.54 -3.50 3.41
CA ASP A 209 -4.16 -2.31 2.84
C ASP A 209 -5.60 -2.20 3.32
N ILE A 210 -6.04 -1.00 3.71
CA ILE A 210 -7.39 -0.77 4.22
C ILE A 210 -7.92 0.62 3.84
N GLY A 211 -9.23 0.73 3.65
CA GLY A 211 -9.91 2.01 3.50
C GLY A 211 -10.16 2.69 4.84
N ASP A 212 -9.97 4.02 4.92
CA ASP A 212 -10.15 4.83 6.12
C ASP A 212 -11.61 4.93 6.60
N LYS A 213 -12.58 4.55 5.74
CA LYS A 213 -14.04 4.58 6.04
C LYS A 213 -14.59 3.20 6.45
N GLU A 214 -13.76 2.22 6.77
CA GLU A 214 -14.18 0.85 7.05
C GLU A 214 -14.58 0.58 8.54
N GLY A 215 -14.68 1.61 9.33
CA GLY A 215 -15.18 1.50 10.72
C GLY A 215 -14.34 0.54 11.59
N THR A 216 -14.99 -0.49 12.14
CA THR A 216 -14.34 -1.44 13.06
C THR A 216 -13.21 -2.26 12.45
N LEU A 217 -13.18 -2.42 11.11
CA LEU A 217 -12.07 -3.09 10.44
C LEU A 217 -10.79 -2.24 10.47
N CYS A 218 -10.89 -0.91 10.44
CA CYS A 218 -9.72 -0.05 10.63
C CYS A 218 -9.03 -0.34 11.95
N GLU A 219 -9.79 -0.42 13.05
CA GLU A 219 -9.28 -0.67 14.40
C GLU A 219 -8.54 -2.01 14.49
N SER A 220 -9.17 -3.10 14.01
CA SER A 220 -8.57 -4.43 14.09
C SER A 220 -7.33 -4.60 13.19
N ASN A 221 -7.33 -3.95 12.01
CA ASN A 221 -6.19 -3.98 11.12
C ASN A 221 -5.03 -3.12 11.63
N GLU A 222 -5.32 -1.99 12.26
CA GLU A 222 -4.30 -1.17 12.93
C GLU A 222 -3.70 -1.88 14.15
N GLU A 223 -4.50 -2.62 14.91
CA GLU A 223 -3.98 -3.48 16.00
C GLU A 223 -2.99 -4.53 15.45
N LEU A 224 -3.31 -5.17 14.32
CA LEU A 224 -2.38 -6.09 13.65
C LEU A 224 -1.13 -5.38 13.17
N HIS A 225 -1.26 -4.20 12.56
CA HIS A 225 -0.12 -3.39 12.14
C HIS A 225 0.79 -3.04 13.33
N ARG A 226 0.23 -2.57 14.47
CA ARG A 226 1.00 -2.29 15.68
C ARG A 226 1.73 -3.51 16.21
N LEU A 227 1.07 -4.69 16.23
CA LEU A 227 1.71 -5.95 16.60
C LEU A 227 2.95 -6.24 15.73
N LEU A 228 2.82 -6.06 14.40
CA LEU A 228 3.94 -6.28 13.48
C LEU A 228 5.09 -5.30 13.72
N LEU A 229 4.79 -4.04 14.03
CA LEU A 229 5.80 -3.04 14.40
C LEU A 229 6.51 -3.38 15.71
N GLU A 230 5.76 -3.67 16.77
CA GLU A 230 6.30 -4.03 18.10
C GLU A 230 7.23 -5.25 18.00
N ARG A 231 6.88 -6.18 17.13
CA ARG A 231 7.66 -7.38 16.87
C ARG A 231 8.76 -7.20 15.83
N GLN A 232 8.92 -6.01 15.26
CA GLN A 232 9.88 -5.70 14.21
C GLN A 232 9.76 -6.66 13.00
N ILE A 233 8.54 -7.06 12.65
CA ILE A 233 8.25 -7.89 11.47
C ILE A 233 8.12 -6.96 10.26
N PRO A 234 8.97 -7.11 9.23
CA PRO A 234 8.89 -6.30 8.02
C PRO A 234 7.56 -6.50 7.30
N HIS A 235 6.85 -5.40 7.03
CA HIS A 235 5.59 -5.41 6.29
C HIS A 235 5.34 -4.06 5.64
N GLU A 236 4.43 -4.02 4.67
CA GLU A 236 3.86 -2.79 4.16
C GLU A 236 2.47 -2.58 4.77
N TRP A 237 2.19 -1.36 5.16
CA TRP A 237 0.90 -0.94 5.68
C TRP A 237 0.39 0.28 4.94
N GLU A 238 -0.82 0.20 4.41
CA GLU A 238 -1.44 1.29 3.68
C GLU A 238 -2.86 1.54 4.18
N VAL A 239 -3.13 2.80 4.49
CA VAL A 239 -4.49 3.30 4.71
C VAL A 239 -4.80 4.28 3.60
N ARG A 240 -5.85 4.00 2.83
CA ARG A 240 -6.27 4.86 1.71
C ARG A 240 -7.66 5.42 1.93
N SER A 241 -7.98 6.53 1.27
CA SER A 241 -9.34 7.05 1.32
C SER A 241 -10.30 6.13 0.58
N GLY A 242 -11.26 5.55 1.28
CA GLY A 242 -12.25 4.64 0.70
C GLY A 242 -12.96 3.78 1.73
N GLY A 243 -13.94 3.03 1.26
CA GLY A 243 -14.74 2.09 2.04
C GLY A 243 -14.44 0.64 1.70
N HIS A 244 -15.29 -0.26 2.20
CA HIS A 244 -15.17 -1.71 2.02
C HIS A 244 -15.75 -2.16 0.68
N ASP A 245 -15.14 -1.74 -0.43
CA ASP A 245 -15.64 -1.97 -1.77
C ASP A 245 -14.53 -2.05 -2.84
N PHE A 246 -14.93 -2.48 -4.04
CA PHE A 246 -14.01 -2.55 -5.18
C PHE A 246 -13.49 -1.20 -5.67
N ALA A 247 -14.17 -0.09 -5.40
CA ALA A 247 -13.64 1.23 -5.74
C ALA A 247 -12.35 1.51 -4.95
N CYS A 248 -12.34 1.12 -3.67
CA CYS A 248 -11.15 1.20 -2.83
C CYS A 248 -10.09 0.16 -3.26
N TRP A 249 -10.45 -1.13 -3.36
CA TRP A 249 -9.49 -2.20 -3.65
C TRP A 249 -8.84 -2.09 -5.04
N ASN A 250 -9.56 -1.62 -6.05
CA ASN A 250 -9.01 -1.40 -7.38
C ASN A 250 -7.88 -0.36 -7.40
N THR A 251 -7.92 0.63 -6.52
CA THR A 251 -6.83 1.60 -6.38
C THR A 251 -5.58 1.00 -5.74
N ALA A 252 -5.72 -0.10 -4.97
CA ALA A 252 -4.61 -0.82 -4.35
C ALA A 252 -3.88 -1.75 -5.34
N LEU A 253 -4.58 -2.28 -6.36
CA LEU A 253 -4.06 -3.33 -7.24
C LEU A 253 -2.71 -3.01 -7.89
N PRO A 254 -2.46 -1.83 -8.48
CA PRO A 254 -1.17 -1.56 -9.12
C PRO A 254 0.00 -1.67 -8.15
N LYS A 255 -0.17 -1.24 -6.91
CA LYS A 255 0.86 -1.38 -5.88
C LYS A 255 0.98 -2.81 -5.39
N ALA A 256 -0.14 -3.48 -5.13
CA ALA A 256 -0.18 -4.88 -4.74
C ALA A 256 0.56 -5.77 -5.77
N PHE A 257 0.34 -5.56 -7.05
CA PHE A 257 1.01 -6.32 -8.11
C PHE A 257 2.51 -6.01 -8.19
N ARG A 258 2.93 -4.76 -7.99
CA ARG A 258 4.37 -4.43 -7.89
C ARG A 258 5.01 -5.10 -6.68
N PHE A 259 4.38 -5.02 -5.51
CA PHE A 259 4.84 -5.70 -4.30
C PHE A 259 5.02 -7.20 -4.52
N ILE A 260 4.01 -7.89 -5.06
CA ILE A 260 4.07 -9.32 -5.38
C ILE A 260 5.19 -9.61 -6.38
N ASN A 261 5.32 -8.78 -7.42
CA ASN A 261 6.35 -8.93 -8.45
C ASN A 261 7.77 -8.84 -7.90
N GLU A 262 8.01 -8.05 -6.85
CA GLU A 262 9.31 -8.01 -6.16
C GLU A 262 9.67 -9.38 -5.58
N TYR A 263 8.69 -10.05 -4.96
CA TYR A 263 8.89 -11.38 -4.40
C TYR A 263 9.02 -12.45 -5.48
N PHE A 264 8.27 -12.35 -6.57
CA PHE A 264 8.44 -13.21 -7.73
C PHE A 264 9.85 -13.13 -8.34
N ASN A 265 10.50 -11.97 -8.27
CA ASN A 265 11.86 -11.77 -8.76
C ASN A 265 12.94 -12.13 -7.72
N GLY A 266 12.57 -12.52 -6.51
CA GLY A 266 13.50 -12.77 -5.43
C GLY A 266 14.30 -11.54 -4.99
N LYS A 267 13.87 -10.35 -5.42
CA LYS A 267 14.48 -9.05 -5.07
C LYS A 267 13.38 -8.13 -4.57
N ARG A 268 13.63 -7.40 -3.51
CA ARG A 268 12.95 -6.13 -3.27
C ARG A 268 13.53 -5.15 -4.26
N SER A 269 12.69 -4.32 -4.91
CA SER A 269 13.17 -3.32 -5.85
C SER A 269 14.33 -2.56 -5.20
N GLY A 270 15.52 -2.81 -5.71
CA GLY A 270 16.69 -2.02 -5.36
C GLY A 270 16.66 -0.81 -6.26
N ASN A 271 16.97 0.35 -5.71
CA ASN A 271 17.32 1.49 -6.51
C ASN A 271 18.25 1.03 -7.64
N SER A 272 17.79 1.14 -8.89
CA SER A 272 18.74 1.15 -9.99
C SER A 272 19.64 2.35 -9.72
N GLU A 273 20.93 2.12 -9.56
CA GLU A 273 21.90 3.19 -9.71
C GLU A 273 21.76 3.71 -11.14
N SER A 274 20.90 4.71 -11.32
CA SER A 274 20.84 5.44 -12.58
C SER A 274 22.15 6.23 -12.66
N SER A 275 22.90 6.01 -13.72
CA SER A 275 24.04 6.85 -14.06
C SER A 275 23.53 8.28 -14.21
N LEU A 276 23.96 9.17 -13.31
CA LEU A 276 23.58 10.58 -13.32
C LEU A 276 23.99 11.23 -14.65
N PRO A 277 23.12 12.00 -15.31
CA PRO A 277 23.53 12.87 -16.39
C PRO A 277 24.60 13.84 -15.90
N ASN A 278 25.66 14.06 -16.66
CA ASN A 278 26.84 14.81 -16.22
C ASN A 278 26.58 16.29 -15.93
N GLU A 279 25.46 16.88 -16.32
CA GLU A 279 25.16 18.30 -16.10
C GLU A 279 23.64 18.50 -15.87
N THR A 280 23.22 18.39 -14.62
CA THR A 280 21.86 18.85 -14.23
C THR A 280 21.92 20.33 -13.86
N PRO A 281 21.16 21.20 -14.52
CA PRO A 281 21.23 22.63 -14.21
C PRO A 281 20.57 22.94 -12.86
N PHE A 282 21.39 23.24 -11.87
CA PHE A 282 20.94 23.75 -10.58
C PHE A 282 21.12 25.26 -10.51
N ILE A 283 20.10 25.96 -10.01
CA ILE A 283 20.21 27.37 -9.63
C ILE A 283 20.20 27.42 -8.11
N GLN A 284 21.23 28.00 -7.52
CA GLN A 284 21.32 28.18 -6.07
C GLN A 284 20.88 29.58 -5.67
N THR A 285 20.03 29.66 -4.67
CA THR A 285 19.67 30.90 -3.95
C THR A 285 20.18 30.84 -2.52
N ALA A 286 19.97 31.90 -1.73
CA ALA A 286 20.34 31.91 -0.33
C ALA A 286 19.71 30.76 0.47
N ASN A 287 18.43 30.44 0.19
CA ASN A 287 17.62 29.52 0.98
C ASN A 287 17.25 28.22 0.25
N ALA A 288 17.54 28.10 -1.05
CA ALA A 288 17.11 26.94 -1.82
C ALA A 288 18.03 26.62 -2.99
N THR A 289 17.98 25.36 -3.42
CA THR A 289 18.53 24.88 -4.69
C THR A 289 17.37 24.54 -5.61
N VAL A 290 17.33 25.14 -6.80
CA VAL A 290 16.23 25.01 -7.75
C VAL A 290 16.70 24.26 -8.99
N TYR A 291 15.98 23.23 -9.34
CA TYR A 291 16.15 22.46 -10.55
C TYR A 291 15.05 22.79 -11.55
N TYR A 292 15.44 23.16 -12.76
CA TYR A 292 14.55 23.34 -13.90
C TYR A 292 14.59 22.11 -14.81
N PRO A 293 13.44 21.57 -15.25
CA PRO A 293 13.42 20.48 -16.20
C PRO A 293 13.98 20.96 -17.56
N GLU A 294 14.64 20.08 -18.30
CA GLU A 294 15.22 20.39 -19.62
C GLU A 294 14.19 21.01 -20.57
N GLN A 295 12.94 20.55 -20.50
CA GLN A 295 11.83 21.06 -21.30
C GLN A 295 11.49 22.54 -21.00
N ALA A 296 12.00 23.10 -19.91
CA ALA A 296 11.82 24.49 -19.58
C ALA A 296 12.85 25.40 -20.22
N GLN A 297 13.98 24.87 -20.69
CA GLN A 297 15.02 25.65 -21.35
C GLN A 297 14.51 26.23 -22.67
N GLY A 298 14.56 27.56 -22.81
CA GLY A 298 14.07 28.25 -23.99
C GLY A 298 12.54 28.27 -24.18
N SER A 299 11.79 27.76 -23.21
CA SER A 299 10.32 27.73 -23.24
C SER A 299 9.71 28.95 -22.57
N THR A 300 8.65 29.49 -23.15
CA THR A 300 7.79 30.52 -22.52
C THR A 300 6.73 29.90 -21.61
N ARG A 301 6.64 28.55 -21.59
CA ARG A 301 5.70 27.81 -20.74
C ARG A 301 6.10 27.93 -19.29
N LYS A 302 5.12 28.16 -18.42
CA LYS A 302 5.31 28.14 -16.97
C LYS A 302 5.02 26.76 -16.42
N TYR A 303 5.91 26.27 -15.57
CA TYR A 303 5.86 24.94 -14.96
C TYR A 303 5.33 24.98 -13.53
N PRO A 304 4.65 23.93 -13.06
CA PRO A 304 4.37 23.74 -11.64
C PRO A 304 5.66 23.60 -10.85
N ILE A 305 5.59 23.82 -9.54
CA ILE A 305 6.74 23.72 -8.66
C ILE A 305 6.43 22.81 -7.48
N ILE A 306 7.38 21.92 -7.14
CA ILE A 306 7.37 21.06 -5.98
C ILE A 306 8.46 21.53 -5.04
N TYR A 307 8.07 22.05 -3.89
CA TYR A 307 8.98 22.44 -2.81
C TYR A 307 9.28 21.20 -1.96
N VAL A 308 10.56 20.94 -1.70
CA VAL A 308 11.02 19.82 -0.86
C VAL A 308 11.82 20.42 0.28
N GLN A 309 11.26 20.44 1.48
CA GLN A 309 11.87 21.03 2.66
C GLN A 309 12.39 19.98 3.63
N GLY A 310 13.66 20.08 3.98
CA GLY A 310 14.31 19.17 4.91
C GLY A 310 15.83 19.12 4.74
N GLU A 311 16.47 18.30 5.55
CA GLU A 311 17.90 18.03 5.42
C GLU A 311 18.17 17.09 4.25
N ILE A 312 18.53 17.66 3.09
CA ILE A 312 18.82 16.93 1.85
C ILE A 312 20.17 17.41 1.32
N ASN A 313 21.15 16.56 1.37
CA ASN A 313 22.47 16.89 0.84
C ASN A 313 22.49 16.93 -0.70
N GLU A 314 23.51 17.55 -1.28
CA GLU A 314 23.63 17.75 -2.73
C GLU A 314 23.58 16.42 -3.51
N GLN A 315 24.20 15.36 -3.01
CA GLN A 315 24.18 14.06 -3.65
C GLN A 315 22.77 13.45 -3.70
N GLN A 316 22.03 13.57 -2.60
CA GLN A 316 20.64 13.15 -2.54
C GLN A 316 19.76 13.96 -3.50
N GLN A 317 19.94 15.29 -3.57
CA GLN A 317 19.22 16.14 -4.53
C GLN A 317 19.46 15.67 -5.97
N LYS A 318 20.70 15.39 -6.35
CA LYS A 318 21.06 14.90 -7.70
C LYS A 318 20.36 13.56 -8.01
N VAL A 319 20.33 12.62 -7.07
CA VAL A 319 19.62 11.35 -7.22
C VAL A 319 18.12 11.55 -7.44
N LEU A 320 17.49 12.38 -6.60
CA LEU A 320 16.04 12.65 -6.70
C LEU A 320 15.67 13.34 -8.01
N VAL A 321 16.50 14.27 -8.47
CA VAL A 321 16.33 14.94 -9.75
C VAL A 321 16.47 13.96 -10.91
N SER A 322 17.48 13.08 -10.89
CA SER A 322 17.65 12.06 -11.91
C SER A 322 16.45 11.10 -12.00
N GLN A 323 15.95 10.64 -10.85
CA GLN A 323 14.74 9.82 -10.81
C GLN A 323 13.52 10.57 -11.36
N PHE A 324 13.39 11.85 -11.03
CA PHE A 324 12.29 12.67 -11.56
C PHE A 324 12.38 12.84 -13.08
N HIS A 325 13.57 13.05 -13.63
CA HIS A 325 13.81 13.08 -15.09
C HIS A 325 13.37 11.78 -15.74
N GLN A 326 13.82 10.65 -15.21
CA GLN A 326 13.42 9.35 -15.72
C GLN A 326 11.90 9.20 -15.73
N MET A 327 11.21 9.65 -14.67
CA MET A 327 9.75 9.61 -14.62
C MET A 327 9.10 10.48 -15.70
N VAL A 328 9.68 11.65 -16.01
CA VAL A 328 9.19 12.54 -17.08
C VAL A 328 9.42 11.90 -18.45
N ASP A 329 10.59 11.35 -18.71
CA ASP A 329 10.95 10.69 -19.98
C ASP A 329 10.11 9.43 -20.24
N GLU A 330 9.79 8.69 -19.19
CA GLU A 330 8.89 7.54 -19.23
C GLU A 330 7.38 7.93 -19.29
N ASN A 331 7.06 9.22 -19.39
CA ASN A 331 5.70 9.76 -19.36
C ASN A 331 4.87 9.35 -18.12
N LYS A 332 5.53 9.07 -17.00
CA LYS A 332 4.88 8.76 -15.71
C LYS A 332 4.41 10.03 -15.00
N THR A 333 5.10 11.13 -15.20
CA THR A 333 4.80 12.43 -14.59
C THR A 333 4.98 13.57 -15.60
N TRP A 334 4.41 14.73 -15.29
CA TRP A 334 4.61 15.95 -16.06
C TRP A 334 5.87 16.68 -15.56
N PRO A 335 6.58 17.39 -16.45
CA PRO A 335 7.72 18.19 -16.02
C PRO A 335 7.31 19.28 -15.04
N ALA A 336 8.06 19.40 -13.95
CA ALA A 336 7.89 20.39 -12.89
C ALA A 336 9.26 20.94 -12.45
N VAL A 337 9.26 22.09 -11.84
CA VAL A 337 10.42 22.64 -11.14
C VAL A 337 10.53 21.96 -9.77
N LEU A 338 11.69 21.44 -9.42
CA LEU A 338 11.99 20.93 -8.08
C LEU A 338 12.76 22.03 -7.32
N CYS A 339 12.28 22.39 -6.14
CA CYS A 339 12.91 23.40 -5.27
C CYS A 339 13.23 22.76 -3.93
N PHE A 340 14.51 22.46 -3.70
CA PHE A 340 14.99 21.92 -2.43
C PHE A 340 15.28 23.07 -1.47
N VAL A 341 14.42 23.25 -0.48
CA VAL A 341 14.48 24.31 0.51
C VAL A 341 15.32 23.85 1.71
N LYS A 342 16.26 24.67 2.14
CA LYS A 342 17.10 24.37 3.32
C LYS A 342 16.22 24.19 4.56
N ALA A 343 16.62 23.24 5.41
CA ALA A 343 15.97 23.04 6.70
C ALA A 343 15.97 24.31 7.55
N ASN A 344 14.95 24.46 8.38
CA ASN A 344 14.82 25.60 9.33
C ASN A 344 14.80 27.00 8.68
N THR A 345 14.34 27.10 7.42
CA THR A 345 14.11 28.40 6.76
C THR A 345 12.62 28.70 6.66
N ASP A 346 12.25 29.99 6.71
CA ASP A 346 10.85 30.42 6.48
C ASP A 346 10.43 30.05 5.05
N LEU A 347 9.52 29.08 4.96
CA LEU A 347 9.06 28.56 3.68
C LEU A 347 8.26 29.62 2.89
N SER A 348 7.46 30.45 3.56
CA SER A 348 6.65 31.48 2.89
C SER A 348 7.53 32.58 2.28
N GLU A 349 8.55 33.00 2.99
CA GLU A 349 9.55 33.97 2.47
C GLU A 349 10.30 33.36 1.29
N THR A 350 10.77 32.12 1.44
CA THR A 350 11.49 31.39 0.37
C THR A 350 10.64 31.25 -0.88
N ILE A 351 9.35 30.88 -0.76
CA ILE A 351 8.41 30.80 -1.91
C ILE A 351 8.31 32.15 -2.60
N SER A 352 8.10 33.23 -1.83
CA SER A 352 7.99 34.59 -2.38
C SER A 352 9.23 35.00 -3.15
N ASP A 353 10.41 34.72 -2.62
CA ASP A 353 11.69 35.07 -3.25
C ASP A 353 11.97 34.24 -4.50
N ILE A 354 11.72 32.94 -4.47
CA ILE A 354 11.88 32.06 -5.62
C ILE A 354 10.97 32.49 -6.75
N GLU A 355 9.71 32.78 -6.47
CA GLU A 355 8.73 33.14 -7.51
C GLU A 355 8.96 34.52 -8.12
N LYS A 356 9.58 35.43 -7.37
CA LYS A 356 10.01 36.74 -7.91
C LYS A 356 11.25 36.62 -8.81
N GLN A 357 12.18 35.71 -8.46
CA GLN A 357 13.43 35.56 -9.19
C GLN A 357 13.30 34.71 -10.45
N LEU A 358 12.34 33.80 -10.49
CA LEU A 358 12.23 32.75 -11.50
C LEU A 358 10.97 32.93 -12.37
N SER A 359 11.13 33.49 -13.56
CA SER A 359 10.02 33.82 -14.49
C SER A 359 9.31 32.57 -15.07
N GLY A 360 9.94 31.39 -15.02
CA GLY A 360 9.42 30.12 -15.58
C GLY A 360 8.46 29.35 -14.68
N ILE A 361 8.11 29.90 -13.51
CA ILE A 361 7.26 29.23 -12.52
C ILE A 361 5.82 29.72 -12.60
N ARG A 362 4.88 28.82 -12.40
CA ARG A 362 3.47 29.15 -12.27
C ARG A 362 3.10 29.26 -10.79
N GLY A 363 3.23 30.49 -10.25
CA GLY A 363 2.96 30.81 -8.87
C GLY A 363 1.47 30.88 -8.53
N SER A 364 0.77 29.75 -8.53
CA SER A 364 -0.61 29.67 -8.04
C SER A 364 -0.79 28.44 -7.16
N GLN A 365 -1.71 28.48 -6.21
CA GLN A 365 -2.02 27.34 -5.34
C GLN A 365 -2.12 26.02 -6.11
N ARG A 366 -2.81 26.00 -7.26
CA ARG A 366 -3.01 24.81 -8.08
C ARG A 366 -1.73 24.25 -8.70
N MET A 367 -0.65 25.00 -8.67
CA MET A 367 0.62 24.67 -9.31
C MET A 367 1.76 24.54 -8.32
N ARG A 368 1.44 24.53 -7.03
CA ARG A 368 2.43 24.31 -5.95
C ARG A 368 2.11 23.03 -5.19
N ALA A 369 3.14 22.26 -4.90
CA ALA A 369 3.08 21.12 -3.98
C ALA A 369 4.22 21.22 -2.97
N LEU A 370 4.05 20.56 -1.83
CA LEU A 370 5.02 20.54 -0.74
C LEU A 370 5.34 19.10 -0.33
N ILE A 371 6.62 18.81 -0.17
CA ILE A 371 7.12 17.63 0.54
C ILE A 371 7.91 18.15 1.74
N THR A 372 7.55 17.77 2.95
CA THR A 372 8.25 18.15 4.18
C THR A 372 8.78 16.93 4.92
N LEU A 373 10.02 17.02 5.40
CA LEU A 373 10.74 15.93 6.05
C LEU A 373 10.99 16.25 7.53
N GLY A 374 10.69 15.30 8.41
CA GLY A 374 11.01 15.37 9.83
C GLY A 374 10.31 16.54 10.55
N ASP A 375 11.07 17.35 11.28
CA ASP A 375 10.60 18.49 12.06
C ASP A 375 10.22 19.71 11.23
N ASN A 376 10.60 19.76 9.96
CA ASN A 376 10.25 20.85 9.04
C ASN A 376 8.75 20.94 8.73
N ILE A 377 7.94 20.04 9.26
CA ILE A 377 6.48 20.14 9.17
C ILE A 377 5.94 21.41 9.81
N LYS A 378 6.63 21.99 10.80
CA LYS A 378 6.21 23.24 11.47
C LYS A 378 6.21 24.41 10.51
N GLU A 379 7.26 24.59 9.76
CA GLU A 379 7.38 25.63 8.74
C GLU A 379 6.35 25.39 7.62
N GLY A 380 6.11 24.12 7.26
CA GLY A 380 5.05 23.74 6.34
C GLY A 380 3.66 24.13 6.84
N ILE A 381 3.35 23.88 8.12
CA ILE A 381 2.08 24.28 8.75
C ILE A 381 1.90 25.80 8.73
N GLU A 382 2.93 26.56 9.09
CA GLU A 382 2.90 28.01 9.08
C GLU A 382 2.67 28.58 7.67
N ALA A 383 3.34 28.02 6.67
CA ALA A 383 3.13 28.41 5.28
C ALA A 383 1.71 28.09 4.78
N ILE A 384 1.16 26.94 5.18
CA ILE A 384 -0.23 26.55 4.87
C ILE A 384 -1.22 27.52 5.51
N GLN A 385 -1.00 27.92 6.76
CA GLN A 385 -1.89 28.83 7.48
C GLN A 385 -1.92 30.26 6.89
N ARG A 386 -0.80 30.72 6.35
CA ARG A 386 -0.68 32.12 5.89
C ARG A 386 -1.45 32.40 4.61
N GLU A 387 -1.43 31.53 3.60
CA GLU A 387 -1.87 31.92 2.25
C GLU A 387 -2.57 30.85 1.40
N ASN A 388 -2.98 29.70 1.94
CA ASN A 388 -3.57 28.64 1.10
C ASN A 388 -2.68 28.26 -0.09
N LEU A 389 -1.41 27.95 0.15
CA LEU A 389 -0.38 27.94 -0.89
C LEU A 389 -0.30 26.66 -1.73
N PHE A 390 -0.79 25.52 -1.25
CA PHE A 390 -0.49 24.21 -1.87
C PHE A 390 -1.73 23.46 -2.31
N THR A 391 -1.60 22.68 -3.40
CA THR A 391 -2.64 21.75 -3.87
C THR A 391 -2.48 20.35 -3.29
N GLY A 392 -1.26 19.98 -2.90
CA GLY A 392 -0.94 18.70 -2.28
C GLY A 392 0.25 18.82 -1.33
N ILE A 393 0.21 18.04 -0.26
CA ILE A 393 1.24 18.03 0.79
C ILE A 393 1.61 16.58 1.08
N VAL A 394 2.90 16.30 1.13
CA VAL A 394 3.47 15.04 1.58
C VAL A 394 4.27 15.29 2.85
N CYS A 395 3.89 14.65 3.95
CA CYS A 395 4.60 14.70 5.22
C CYS A 395 5.33 13.39 5.44
N VAL A 396 6.65 13.43 5.54
CA VAL A 396 7.49 12.25 5.68
C VAL A 396 8.21 12.24 7.01
N ASN A 397 7.99 11.21 7.82
CA ASN A 397 8.54 11.10 9.17
C ASN A 397 8.35 12.38 10.00
N ALA A 398 7.16 12.95 9.90
CA ALA A 398 6.85 14.22 10.55
C ALA A 398 7.05 14.14 12.07
N ILE A 399 7.75 15.15 12.61
CA ILE A 399 8.05 15.29 14.03
C ILE A 399 7.30 16.50 14.57
N GLY A 400 6.52 16.31 15.62
CA GLY A 400 5.76 17.38 16.25
C GLY A 400 5.04 16.93 17.51
N ASN A 401 4.25 17.83 18.06
CA ASN A 401 3.41 17.56 19.22
C ASN A 401 1.91 17.61 18.83
N GLU A 402 1.02 17.30 19.77
CA GLU A 402 -0.42 17.29 19.53
C GLU A 402 -0.96 18.65 19.00
N ASN A 403 -0.41 19.75 19.49
CA ASN A 403 -0.78 21.09 19.03
C ASN A 403 -0.35 21.33 17.56
N ASP A 404 0.79 20.80 17.15
CA ASP A 404 1.24 20.87 15.75
C ASP A 404 0.29 20.09 14.84
N ALA A 405 -0.15 18.89 15.26
CA ALA A 405 -1.14 18.10 14.52
C ALA A 405 -2.47 18.85 14.39
N GLN A 406 -3.01 19.40 15.49
CA GLN A 406 -4.24 20.19 15.47
C GLN A 406 -4.12 21.45 14.60
N ASN A 407 -2.96 22.12 14.60
CA ASN A 407 -2.70 23.27 13.77
C ASN A 407 -2.65 22.90 12.28
N LEU A 408 -2.08 21.77 11.92
CA LEU A 408 -2.11 21.24 10.54
C LEU A 408 -3.55 21.04 10.06
N ILE A 409 -4.37 20.37 10.85
CA ILE A 409 -5.78 20.11 10.50
C ILE A 409 -6.56 21.41 10.34
N LYS A 410 -6.35 22.34 11.26
CA LYS A 410 -6.97 23.68 11.20
C LYS A 410 -6.58 24.46 9.95
N ALA A 411 -5.28 24.38 9.60
CA ALA A 411 -4.74 25.00 8.41
C ALA A 411 -5.34 24.38 7.14
N VAL A 412 -5.36 23.05 7.05
CA VAL A 412 -5.92 22.31 5.91
C VAL A 412 -7.42 22.60 5.76
N ASN A 413 -8.19 22.62 6.84
CA ASN A 413 -9.63 22.92 6.84
C ASN A 413 -9.95 24.37 6.43
N SER A 414 -9.00 25.29 6.56
CA SER A 414 -9.22 26.69 6.16
C SER A 414 -9.22 26.92 4.66
N TYR A 415 -8.80 25.95 3.87
CA TYR A 415 -8.79 26.02 2.42
C TYR A 415 -10.20 25.95 1.81
N LYS A 416 -10.51 26.78 0.85
CA LYS A 416 -11.73 26.63 0.01
C LYS A 416 -11.73 25.30 -0.75
N ARG A 417 -10.54 24.83 -1.15
CA ARG A 417 -10.26 23.49 -1.63
C ARG A 417 -9.06 23.01 -0.82
N TYR A 418 -9.29 22.12 0.13
CA TYR A 418 -8.21 21.61 0.97
C TYR A 418 -7.16 20.86 0.14
N PRO A 419 -5.88 21.02 0.48
CA PRO A 419 -4.81 20.24 -0.14
C PRO A 419 -5.00 18.77 0.23
N ARG A 420 -4.73 17.87 -0.68
CA ARG A 420 -4.66 16.48 -0.31
C ARG A 420 -3.37 16.20 0.45
N CYS A 421 -3.50 15.43 1.51
CA CYS A 421 -2.39 15.09 2.38
C CYS A 421 -1.96 13.63 2.17
N TRP A 422 -0.66 13.42 2.07
CA TRP A 422 -0.02 12.12 2.16
C TRP A 422 0.86 12.11 3.40
N ILE A 423 0.65 11.16 4.27
CA ILE A 423 1.45 10.95 5.46
C ILE A 423 2.28 9.68 5.25
N GLU A 424 3.59 9.82 5.21
CA GLU A 424 4.54 8.71 5.10
C GLU A 424 5.33 8.58 6.39
N ILE A 425 5.41 7.38 6.93
CA ILE A 425 6.24 7.10 8.09
C ILE A 425 7.05 5.84 7.89
N LEU A 426 8.31 5.87 8.30
CA LEU A 426 9.15 4.70 8.37
C LEU A 426 8.87 3.95 9.68
N PRO A 427 8.65 2.62 9.64
CA PRO A 427 8.31 1.83 10.83
C PRO A 427 9.34 1.93 11.97
N GLU A 428 10.58 2.22 11.64
CA GLU A 428 11.69 2.36 12.59
C GLU A 428 11.78 3.77 13.19
N SER A 429 10.92 4.70 12.72
CA SER A 429 10.87 6.06 13.25
C SER A 429 10.28 6.07 14.66
N LYS A 430 10.97 6.78 15.57
CA LYS A 430 10.45 7.03 16.93
C LYS A 430 9.20 7.92 16.93
N GLU A 431 8.87 8.48 15.77
CA GLU A 431 7.84 9.52 15.56
C GLU A 431 6.50 8.94 15.05
N TYR A 432 6.34 7.62 15.13
CA TYR A 432 5.11 6.96 14.68
C TYR A 432 3.84 7.54 15.32
N GLY A 433 3.91 7.88 16.61
CA GLY A 433 2.77 8.44 17.35
C GLY A 433 2.24 9.76 16.80
N PHE A 434 3.13 10.67 16.37
CA PHE A 434 2.72 11.95 15.81
C PHE A 434 2.04 11.79 14.44
N SER A 435 2.64 11.00 13.55
CA SER A 435 2.09 10.74 12.20
C SER A 435 0.75 10.00 12.27
N SER A 436 0.59 9.06 13.20
CA SER A 436 -0.69 8.40 13.47
C SER A 436 -1.75 9.37 13.99
N ASN A 437 -1.36 10.32 14.84
CA ASN A 437 -2.28 11.37 15.32
C ASN A 437 -2.79 12.25 14.18
N ILE A 438 -1.92 12.66 13.26
CA ILE A 438 -2.33 13.42 12.07
C ILE A 438 -3.36 12.60 11.26
N HIS A 439 -3.10 11.32 11.02
CA HIS A 439 -4.03 10.44 10.32
C HIS A 439 -5.40 10.38 11.00
N ILE A 440 -5.44 10.17 12.32
CA ILE A 440 -6.67 10.10 13.09
C ILE A 440 -7.46 11.42 12.98
N LEU A 441 -6.79 12.55 13.17
CA LEU A 441 -7.42 13.88 13.11
C LEU A 441 -7.94 14.22 11.70
N LEU A 442 -7.21 13.86 10.65
CA LEU A 442 -7.68 14.01 9.27
C LEU A 442 -8.95 13.19 9.02
N LYS A 443 -8.96 11.96 9.51
CA LYS A 443 -10.13 11.07 9.43
C LYS A 443 -11.33 11.62 10.20
N GLU A 444 -11.16 12.06 11.44
CA GLU A 444 -12.22 12.68 12.26
C GLU A 444 -12.78 13.95 11.63
N SER A 445 -11.97 14.65 10.84
CA SER A 445 -12.35 15.86 10.10
C SER A 445 -12.93 15.58 8.70
N ASP A 446 -13.16 14.31 8.33
CA ASP A 446 -13.62 13.87 7.00
C ASP A 446 -12.76 14.41 5.84
N LEU A 447 -11.45 14.54 6.06
CA LEU A 447 -10.51 15.00 5.07
C LEU A 447 -9.84 13.82 4.34
N GLU A 448 -9.98 13.81 3.02
CA GLU A 448 -9.30 12.80 2.19
C GLU A 448 -7.78 12.90 2.31
N HIS A 449 -7.14 11.78 2.64
CA HIS A 449 -5.69 11.69 2.75
C HIS A 449 -5.21 10.27 2.48
N GLU A 450 -3.89 10.13 2.28
CA GLU A 450 -3.20 8.86 2.19
C GLU A 450 -2.28 8.70 3.41
N PHE A 451 -2.29 7.53 4.03
CA PHE A 451 -1.38 7.19 5.11
C PHE A 451 -0.58 5.93 4.74
N ARG A 452 0.74 6.00 4.89
CA ARG A 452 1.64 4.92 4.54
C ARG A 452 2.66 4.68 5.66
N SER A 453 2.83 3.41 6.02
CA SER A 453 3.93 2.98 6.86
C SER A 453 4.68 1.85 6.16
N ARG A 454 5.89 2.14 5.72
CA ARG A 454 6.64 1.24 4.85
C ARG A 454 8.11 1.17 5.24
N LYS A 455 8.69 -0.04 5.21
CA LYS A 455 10.10 -0.24 5.50
C LYS A 455 10.98 0.20 4.34
N CYS A 456 11.95 1.07 4.61
CA CYS A 456 12.99 1.43 3.66
C CYS A 456 14.15 0.43 3.69
N LYS A 457 14.77 0.17 2.54
CA LYS A 457 16.12 -0.40 2.48
C LYS A 457 17.11 0.69 2.92
N GLU A 458 18.07 0.33 3.78
CA GLU A 458 19.21 1.19 4.16
C GLU A 458 18.84 2.53 4.79
N ALA A 459 17.70 2.62 5.51
CA ALA A 459 17.20 3.86 6.13
C ALA A 459 17.10 5.06 5.16
N ASN A 460 16.94 4.80 3.85
CA ASN A 460 16.80 5.85 2.86
C ASN A 460 15.35 6.34 2.80
N VAL A 461 15.09 7.50 3.38
CA VAL A 461 13.77 8.14 3.42
C VAL A 461 13.16 8.35 2.03
N PHE A 462 13.98 8.45 0.98
CA PHE A 462 13.55 8.69 -0.39
C PHE A 462 13.23 7.43 -1.21
N THR A 463 13.22 6.26 -0.59
CA THR A 463 12.87 5.00 -1.27
C THR A 463 11.52 5.07 -2.02
N TYR A 464 10.59 5.89 -1.52
CA TYR A 464 9.26 6.05 -2.08
C TYR A 464 9.03 7.38 -2.79
N TRP A 465 10.10 8.04 -3.24
CA TRP A 465 10.06 9.30 -3.95
C TRP A 465 9.12 9.31 -5.17
N GLU A 466 9.14 8.25 -5.97
CA GLU A 466 8.26 8.13 -7.14
C GLU A 466 6.78 8.15 -6.74
N ASP A 467 6.40 7.47 -5.67
CA ASP A 467 5.01 7.44 -5.20
C ASP A 467 4.53 8.83 -4.77
N TRP A 468 5.39 9.60 -4.09
CA TRP A 468 5.06 10.98 -3.67
C TRP A 468 4.87 11.89 -4.88
N ILE A 469 5.76 11.79 -5.84
CA ILE A 469 5.68 12.57 -7.09
C ILE A 469 4.41 12.23 -7.87
N LEU A 470 4.09 10.94 -8.03
CA LEU A 470 2.86 10.51 -8.72
C LEU A 470 1.60 10.99 -7.99
N TYR A 471 1.59 10.96 -6.68
CA TYR A 471 0.49 11.48 -5.87
C TYR A 471 0.29 12.98 -6.09
N LEU A 472 1.35 13.77 -5.98
CA LEU A 472 1.30 15.21 -6.17
C LEU A 472 0.95 15.59 -7.61
N ASN A 473 1.49 14.87 -8.59
CA ASN A 473 1.27 15.16 -10.01
C ASN A 473 -0.20 15.04 -10.42
N ASN A 474 -0.92 14.04 -9.90
CA ASN A 474 -2.36 13.90 -10.16
C ASN A 474 -3.19 15.10 -9.67
N ARG A 475 -2.59 16.05 -8.96
CA ARG A 475 -3.23 17.23 -8.36
C ARG A 475 -2.81 18.55 -8.98
N ILE A 476 -1.57 18.63 -9.44
CA ILE A 476 -1.01 19.87 -9.99
C ILE A 476 -1.65 20.25 -11.34
N HIS A 477 -2.34 19.33 -12.01
CA HIS A 477 -2.86 19.53 -13.38
C HIS A 477 -4.39 19.48 -13.53
N VAL A 478 -5.14 19.42 -12.43
CA VAL A 478 -6.62 19.42 -12.48
C VAL A 478 -7.24 20.80 -12.32
#